data_10d58c05c07de6c49d32978876c22324
#
_entry.id   10d58c05c07de6c49d32978876c22324
#
_cell.length_a   1.000
_cell.length_b   1.000
_cell.length_c   1.000
_cell.angle_alpha   90.00
_cell.angle_beta   90.00
_cell.angle_gamma   90.00
#
_symmetry.space_group_name_H-M   'P 1'
#
loop_
_entity.id
_entity.type
_entity.pdbx_description
1 polymer ?
#
loop_
_entity_poly.entity_id
_entity_poly.type
_entity_poly.pdbx_seq_one_letter_code
_entity_poly.pdbx_strand_id
1 'polypeptide(L)'
;WVLRDNLNLVGTKYGCGIAQCGACTVHVNDNAIRSCTYPVSAVGNNKITTIEGLSEKGDHPLQLAWDEVDVTQCGYCQAGQIMTAAALLKKKASPSTEEIENAMSGNICRCGTYHRIREAIVVASAKMK
;
A
#
# COMPACT_ATOMS: atom_id res chain seq x y z
N TRP A 1 12.08 3.60 10.16
CA TRP A 1 13.16 3.19 11.05
C TRP A 1 12.64 2.22 12.13
N VAL A 2 11.70 2.66 12.96
CA VAL A 2 11.15 1.82 14.03
C VAL A 2 10.53 0.55 13.50
N LEU A 3 9.74 0.63 12.43
CA LEU A 3 9.11 -0.56 11.83
C LEU A 3 10.15 -1.60 11.40
N ARG A 4 11.16 -1.18 10.66
CA ARG A 4 12.14 -2.10 10.05
C ARG A 4 13.20 -2.57 11.03
N ASP A 5 13.76 -1.66 11.82
CA ASP A 5 14.95 -1.95 12.64
C ASP A 5 14.61 -2.39 14.07
N ASN A 6 13.55 -1.86 14.67
CA ASN A 6 13.15 -2.24 16.03
C ASN A 6 12.10 -3.35 16.06
N LEU A 7 11.16 -3.35 15.11
CA LEU A 7 10.03 -4.31 15.09
C LEU A 7 10.19 -5.42 14.04
N ASN A 8 11.25 -5.40 13.23
CA ASN A 8 11.50 -6.36 12.14
C ASN A 8 10.35 -6.47 11.11
N LEU A 9 9.54 -5.42 10.96
CA LEU A 9 8.49 -5.35 9.96
C LEU A 9 9.06 -4.80 8.65
N VAL A 10 9.76 -5.65 7.93
CA VAL A 10 10.59 -5.26 6.77
C VAL A 10 9.83 -5.08 5.47
N GLY A 11 8.54 -5.39 5.42
CA GLY A 11 7.69 -5.20 4.24
C GLY A 11 7.57 -3.74 3.83
N THR A 12 7.43 -2.83 4.79
CA THR A 12 7.46 -1.38 4.54
C THR A 12 8.86 -0.95 4.15
N LYS A 13 9.00 -0.21 3.05
CA LYS A 13 10.30 0.17 2.48
C LYS A 13 10.58 1.66 2.64
N TYR A 14 11.86 2.01 2.66
CA TYR A 14 12.35 3.38 2.65
C TYR A 14 12.89 3.73 1.26
N GLY A 15 12.32 4.76 0.63
CA GLY A 15 12.78 5.24 -0.68
C GLY A 15 13.28 6.67 -0.62
N CYS A 16 12.39 7.69 -0.81
CA CYS A 16 12.77 9.10 -0.90
C CYS A 16 13.05 9.79 0.46
N GLY A 17 12.41 9.34 1.54
CA GLY A 17 12.51 9.99 2.86
C GLY A 17 11.78 11.33 3.00
N ILE A 18 11.05 11.77 1.97
CA ILE A 18 10.35 13.07 1.90
C ILE A 18 8.87 12.92 1.53
N ALA A 19 8.27 11.79 1.82
CA ALA A 19 6.85 11.47 1.62
C ALA A 19 6.36 11.52 0.15
N GLN A 20 7.24 11.38 -0.85
CA GLN A 20 6.87 11.50 -2.27
C GLN A 20 6.70 10.17 -2.99
N CYS A 21 7.55 9.16 -2.73
CA CYS A 21 7.57 7.94 -3.54
C CYS A 21 6.49 6.90 -3.17
N GLY A 22 5.98 6.93 -1.97
CA GLY A 22 4.93 6.02 -1.49
C GLY A 22 5.40 4.64 -1.02
N ALA A 23 6.69 4.30 -1.14
CA ALA A 23 7.21 2.99 -0.72
C ALA A 23 7.02 2.70 0.78
N CYS A 24 6.94 3.74 1.60
CA CYS A 24 6.79 3.67 3.05
C CYS A 24 5.32 3.73 3.53
N THR A 25 4.34 3.63 2.65
CA THR A 25 2.93 3.76 3.02
C THR A 25 2.50 2.69 4.02
N VAL A 26 1.91 3.14 5.11
CA VAL A 26 1.25 2.33 6.14
C VAL A 26 -0.14 2.91 6.40
N HIS A 27 -0.98 2.20 7.17
CA HIS A 27 -2.24 2.76 7.65
C HIS A 27 -2.09 3.28 9.08
N VAL A 28 -2.59 4.48 9.32
CA VAL A 28 -2.83 5.04 10.64
C VAL A 28 -4.34 5.20 10.80
N ASN A 29 -4.97 4.38 11.63
CA ASN A 29 -6.43 4.33 11.77
C ASN A 29 -7.14 4.22 10.40
N ASP A 30 -6.69 3.27 9.57
CA ASP A 30 -7.22 3.00 8.22
C ASP A 30 -6.94 4.07 7.14
N ASN A 31 -6.19 5.11 7.46
CA ASN A 31 -5.77 6.11 6.49
C ASN A 31 -4.35 5.82 5.99
N ALA A 32 -4.14 5.89 4.69
CA ALA A 32 -2.81 5.74 4.10
C ALA A 32 -1.93 6.95 4.45
N ILE A 33 -0.81 6.68 5.09
CA ILE A 33 0.15 7.70 5.55
C ILE A 33 1.55 7.32 5.09
N ARG A 34 2.35 8.31 4.73
CA ARG A 34 3.78 8.13 4.43
C ARG A 34 4.58 8.05 5.73
N SER A 35 5.04 6.85 6.10
CA SER A 35 5.70 6.65 7.40
C SER A 35 7.10 7.26 7.49
N CYS A 36 7.78 7.52 6.39
CA CYS A 36 9.14 8.07 6.40
C CYS A 36 9.24 9.48 7.02
N THR A 37 8.15 10.24 7.01
CA THR A 37 8.07 11.59 7.59
C THR A 37 7.14 11.65 8.81
N TYR A 38 6.58 10.52 9.22
CA TYR A 38 5.66 10.44 10.36
C TYR A 38 6.45 10.16 11.65
N PRO A 39 6.57 11.14 12.56
CA PRO A 39 7.37 10.93 13.78
C PRO A 39 6.70 9.94 14.72
N VAL A 40 7.51 9.09 15.37
CA VAL A 40 7.01 8.10 16.34
C VAL A 40 6.21 8.77 17.46
N SER A 41 6.61 9.97 17.88
CA SER A 41 5.90 10.76 18.89
C SER A 41 4.46 11.13 18.51
N ALA A 42 4.17 11.19 17.21
CA ALA A 42 2.82 11.49 16.70
C ALA A 42 1.89 10.26 16.66
N VAL A 43 2.40 9.06 16.88
CA VAL A 43 1.60 7.84 16.89
C VAL A 43 0.58 7.86 18.01
N GLY A 44 0.98 8.22 19.25
CA GLY A 44 0.08 8.25 20.40
C GLY A 44 -0.68 6.94 20.55
N ASN A 45 -2.00 7.03 20.65
CA ASN A 45 -2.90 5.89 20.76
C ASN A 45 -3.44 5.40 19.40
N ASN A 46 -2.91 5.90 18.28
CA ASN A 46 -3.36 5.50 16.95
C ASN A 46 -2.86 4.08 16.62
N LYS A 47 -3.69 3.33 15.91
CA LYS A 47 -3.36 2.01 15.41
C LYS A 47 -2.56 2.13 14.11
N ILE A 48 -1.37 1.56 14.08
CA ILE A 48 -0.56 1.44 12.86
C ILE A 48 -0.75 0.04 12.27
N THR A 49 -1.07 -0.03 10.98
CA THR A 49 -1.14 -1.28 10.23
C THR A 49 -0.14 -1.23 9.08
N THR A 50 0.77 -2.17 9.05
CA THR A 50 1.72 -2.37 7.94
C THR A 50 1.22 -3.44 6.97
N ILE A 51 1.96 -3.70 5.89
CA ILE A 51 1.62 -4.75 4.92
C ILE A 51 1.52 -6.13 5.59
N GLU A 52 2.33 -6.40 6.61
CA GLU A 52 2.30 -7.64 7.38
C GLU A 52 1.00 -7.82 8.15
N GLY A 53 0.36 -6.71 8.54
CA GLY A 53 -0.91 -6.72 9.29
C GLY A 53 -2.16 -6.50 8.42
N LEU A 54 -2.02 -6.37 7.10
CA LEU A 54 -3.17 -6.18 6.20
C LEU A 54 -4.08 -7.41 6.18
N SER A 55 -3.49 -8.61 6.22
CA SER A 55 -4.15 -9.89 6.37
C SER A 55 -3.21 -10.86 7.08
N GLU A 56 -3.71 -11.60 8.06
CA GLU A 56 -2.90 -12.57 8.83
C GLU A 56 -2.30 -13.67 7.95
N LYS A 57 -3.00 -14.04 6.88
CA LYS A 57 -2.59 -15.14 5.97
C LYS A 57 -2.05 -14.64 4.64
N GLY A 58 -1.96 -13.32 4.43
CA GLY A 58 -1.59 -12.77 3.13
C GLY A 58 -2.66 -12.96 2.04
N ASP A 59 -3.91 -13.16 2.43
CA ASP A 59 -5.04 -13.47 1.56
C ASP A 59 -6.01 -12.29 1.36
N HIS A 60 -5.56 -11.08 1.64
CA HIS A 60 -6.35 -9.90 1.31
C HIS A 60 -6.64 -9.86 -0.20
N PRO A 61 -7.86 -9.51 -0.65
CA PRO A 61 -8.21 -9.51 -2.08
C PRO A 61 -7.22 -8.80 -2.98
N LEU A 62 -6.59 -7.71 -2.51
CA LEU A 62 -5.51 -7.04 -3.23
C LEU A 62 -4.26 -7.89 -3.35
N GLN A 63 -3.84 -8.58 -2.29
CA GLN A 63 -2.66 -9.45 -2.33
C GLN A 63 -2.87 -10.60 -3.31
N LEU A 64 -4.04 -11.22 -3.30
CA LEU A 64 -4.41 -12.27 -4.26
C LEU A 64 -4.48 -11.74 -5.70
N ALA A 65 -5.04 -10.55 -5.90
CA ALA A 65 -5.10 -9.93 -7.22
C ALA A 65 -3.71 -9.54 -7.75
N TRP A 66 -2.79 -9.15 -6.86
CA TRP A 66 -1.40 -8.88 -7.24
C TRP A 66 -0.71 -10.11 -7.81
N ASP A 67 -0.93 -11.28 -7.20
CA ASP A 67 -0.40 -12.56 -7.69
C ASP A 67 -1.09 -12.98 -8.99
N GLU A 68 -2.41 -12.88 -9.06
CA GLU A 68 -3.21 -13.26 -10.23
C GLU A 68 -2.83 -12.47 -11.49
N VAL A 69 -2.61 -11.17 -11.34
CA VAL A 69 -2.23 -10.26 -12.45
C VAL A 69 -0.71 -10.27 -12.71
N ASP A 70 0.07 -10.92 -11.84
CA ASP A 70 1.54 -10.94 -11.91
C ASP A 70 2.14 -9.53 -11.97
N VAL A 71 1.77 -8.70 -10.98
CA VAL A 71 2.13 -7.28 -10.97
C VAL A 71 3.62 -7.06 -10.72
N THR A 72 4.22 -7.81 -9.80
CA THR A 72 5.52 -7.50 -9.21
C THR A 72 6.69 -7.76 -10.15
N GLN A 73 7.61 -6.80 -10.26
CA GLN A 73 8.94 -7.01 -10.84
C GLN A 73 10.00 -6.99 -9.74
N CYS A 74 10.61 -5.85 -9.41
CA CYS A 74 11.61 -5.81 -8.33
C CYS A 74 11.00 -5.94 -6.93
N GLY A 75 9.73 -5.62 -6.76
CA GLY A 75 8.99 -5.76 -5.50
C GLY A 75 9.14 -4.60 -4.52
N TYR A 76 10.05 -3.65 -4.75
CA TYR A 76 10.38 -2.64 -3.75
C TYR A 76 9.22 -1.70 -3.41
N CYS A 77 8.44 -1.27 -4.37
CA CYS A 77 7.30 -0.36 -4.17
C CYS A 77 5.99 -1.08 -3.81
N GLN A 78 5.92 -2.40 -3.91
CA GLN A 78 4.64 -3.11 -3.96
C GLN A 78 3.88 -3.07 -2.63
N ALA A 79 4.55 -3.17 -1.49
CA ALA A 79 3.89 -3.02 -0.19
C ALA A 79 3.19 -1.66 -0.08
N GLY A 80 3.87 -0.58 -0.45
CA GLY A 80 3.28 0.76 -0.46
C GLY A 80 2.12 0.90 -1.45
N GLN A 81 2.22 0.29 -2.64
CA GLN A 81 1.16 0.27 -3.64
C GLN A 81 -0.10 -0.43 -3.09
N ILE A 82 0.06 -1.62 -2.52
CA ILE A 82 -1.04 -2.40 -1.94
C ILE A 82 -1.69 -1.65 -0.78
N MET A 83 -0.90 -1.06 0.13
CA MET A 83 -1.43 -0.32 1.27
C MET A 83 -2.22 0.93 0.83
N THR A 84 -1.76 1.65 -0.18
CA THR A 84 -2.51 2.78 -0.75
C THR A 84 -3.82 2.31 -1.39
N ALA A 85 -3.78 1.25 -2.18
CA ALA A 85 -4.95 0.66 -2.82
C ALA A 85 -5.97 0.14 -1.79
N ALA A 86 -5.49 -0.50 -0.71
CA ALA A 86 -6.36 -1.00 0.36
C ALA A 86 -7.12 0.13 1.07
N ALA A 87 -6.46 1.26 1.33
CA ALA A 87 -7.13 2.44 1.88
C ALA A 87 -8.18 3.02 0.93
N LEU A 88 -7.92 3.02 -0.38
CA LEU A 88 -8.89 3.44 -1.39
C LEU A 88 -10.13 2.53 -1.38
N LEU A 89 -9.92 1.21 -1.50
CA LEU A 89 -11.03 0.24 -1.58
C LEU A 89 -11.85 0.18 -0.30
N LYS A 90 -11.25 0.47 0.86
CA LYS A 90 -11.96 0.60 2.12
C LYS A 90 -12.92 1.79 2.14
N LYS A 91 -12.53 2.89 1.51
CA LYS A 91 -13.36 4.10 1.40
C LYS A 91 -14.41 3.97 0.29
N LYS A 92 -14.06 3.31 -0.81
CA LYS A 92 -14.92 3.14 -1.97
C LYS A 92 -14.70 1.76 -2.60
N ALA A 93 -15.68 0.88 -2.44
CA ALA A 93 -15.59 -0.51 -2.88
C ALA A 93 -15.52 -0.68 -4.42
N SER A 94 -16.01 0.31 -5.18
CA SER A 94 -16.02 0.29 -6.64
C SER A 94 -15.53 1.63 -7.20
N PRO A 95 -14.21 1.91 -7.09
CA PRO A 95 -13.67 3.16 -7.61
C PRO A 95 -13.67 3.18 -9.15
N SER A 96 -13.87 4.35 -9.74
CA SER A 96 -13.66 4.55 -11.16
C SER A 96 -12.17 4.51 -11.52
N THR A 97 -11.86 4.37 -12.81
CA THR A 97 -10.47 4.42 -13.29
C THR A 97 -9.77 5.71 -12.87
N GLU A 98 -10.45 6.83 -12.99
CA GLU A 98 -9.91 8.14 -12.59
C GLU A 98 -9.63 8.21 -11.08
N GLU A 99 -10.50 7.66 -10.25
CA GLU A 99 -10.30 7.61 -8.80
C GLU A 99 -9.11 6.72 -8.41
N ILE A 100 -8.93 5.59 -9.12
CA ILE A 100 -7.74 4.74 -8.95
C ILE A 100 -6.48 5.51 -9.33
N GLU A 101 -6.46 6.16 -10.48
CA GLU A 101 -5.30 6.93 -10.95
C GLU A 101 -4.95 8.06 -9.97
N ASN A 102 -5.94 8.80 -9.51
CA ASN A 102 -5.74 9.88 -8.55
C ASN A 102 -5.20 9.36 -7.21
N ALA A 103 -5.77 8.29 -6.68
CA ALA A 103 -5.34 7.70 -5.40
C ALA A 103 -3.91 7.13 -5.48
N MET A 104 -3.56 6.53 -6.62
CA MET A 104 -2.28 5.85 -6.82
C MET A 104 -1.17 6.77 -7.36
N SER A 105 -1.48 7.99 -7.76
CA SER A 105 -0.52 8.93 -8.38
C SER A 105 0.70 9.27 -7.53
N GLY A 106 0.60 9.19 -6.21
CA GLY A 106 1.69 9.40 -5.27
C GLY A 106 2.59 8.17 -5.03
N ASN A 107 2.33 7.05 -5.71
CA ASN A 107 3.11 5.83 -5.56
C ASN A 107 3.94 5.57 -6.83
N ILE A 108 5.26 5.63 -6.69
CA ILE A 108 6.21 5.51 -7.81
C ILE A 108 6.65 4.05 -7.96
N CYS A 109 6.62 3.55 -9.20
CA CYS A 109 7.18 2.26 -9.58
C CYS A 109 8.25 2.45 -10.65
N ARG A 110 9.51 2.23 -10.30
CA ARG A 110 10.64 2.37 -11.25
C ARG A 110 10.60 1.33 -12.38
N CYS A 111 10.00 0.17 -12.11
CA CYS A 111 9.79 -0.88 -13.11
C CYS A 111 8.64 -0.58 -14.07
N GLY A 112 7.82 0.44 -13.78
CA GLY A 112 6.73 0.85 -14.65
C GLY A 112 5.51 -0.09 -14.65
N THR A 113 5.24 -0.80 -13.54
CA THR A 113 4.14 -1.78 -13.46
C THR A 113 2.75 -1.15 -13.29
N TYR A 114 2.57 0.11 -13.62
CA TYR A 114 1.35 0.87 -13.37
C TYR A 114 0.09 0.26 -14.01
N HIS A 115 0.18 -0.29 -15.22
CA HIS A 115 -0.97 -0.94 -15.87
C HIS A 115 -1.47 -2.14 -15.08
N ARG A 116 -0.55 -3.01 -14.65
CA ARG A 116 -0.86 -4.19 -13.85
C ARG A 116 -1.37 -3.82 -12.47
N ILE A 117 -0.84 -2.76 -11.86
CA ILE A 117 -1.34 -2.24 -10.57
C ILE A 117 -2.81 -1.84 -10.71
N ARG A 118 -3.17 -1.07 -11.74
CA ARG A 118 -4.57 -0.67 -11.99
C ARG A 118 -5.47 -1.88 -12.21
N GLU A 119 -5.03 -2.81 -13.05
CA GLU A 119 -5.76 -4.06 -13.31
C GLU A 119 -6.00 -4.86 -12.04
N ALA A 120 -4.97 -5.04 -11.21
CA ALA A 120 -5.09 -5.75 -9.94
C ALA A 120 -6.07 -5.07 -8.97
N ILE A 121 -6.11 -3.74 -8.93
CA ILE A 121 -7.08 -3.00 -8.10
C ILE A 121 -8.51 -3.25 -8.60
N VAL A 122 -8.73 -3.25 -9.91
CA VAL A 122 -10.05 -3.55 -10.50
C VAL A 122 -10.47 -4.98 -10.17
N VAL A 123 -9.58 -5.95 -10.33
CA VAL A 123 -9.83 -7.36 -9.99
C VAL A 123 -10.16 -7.51 -8.50
N ALA A 124 -9.38 -6.90 -7.61
CA ALA A 124 -9.64 -6.93 -6.18
C ALA A 124 -10.98 -6.29 -5.81
N SER A 125 -11.29 -5.14 -6.40
CA SER A 125 -12.57 -4.44 -6.22
C SER A 125 -13.77 -5.34 -6.56
N ALA A 126 -13.69 -6.08 -7.66
CA ALA A 126 -14.74 -7.02 -8.07
C ALA A 126 -14.93 -8.16 -7.06
N LYS A 127 -13.84 -8.63 -6.45
CA LYS A 127 -13.87 -9.72 -5.45
C LYS A 127 -14.34 -9.28 -4.06
N MET A 128 -14.29 -7.98 -3.77
CA MET A 128 -14.71 -7.41 -2.47
C MET A 128 -16.20 -7.08 -2.40
N LYS A 129 -16.91 -7.24 -3.47
CA LYS A 129 -18.37 -6.97 -3.54
C LYS A 129 -19.20 -8.10 -2.95
#